data_4557a2c7b50d57283a747e5afaa22200
#
_entry.id   4557a2c7b50d57283a747e5afaa22200
#
_cell.length_a   1.000
_cell.length_b   1.000
_cell.length_c   1.000
_cell.angle_alpha   90.00
_cell.angle_beta   90.00
_cell.angle_gamma   90.00
#
_symmetry.space_group_name_H-M   'P 1'
#
loop_
_entity.id
_entity.type
_entity.pdbx_description
1 polymer ?
#
loop_
_entity_poly.entity_id
_entity_poly.type
_entity_poly.pdbx_seq_one_letter_code
_entity_poly.pdbx_strand_id
1 'polypeptide(L)'
;MQIELDDFFANVLDAGTDSVTKQAFFKARKNILPDAFKELFLMTRDMVLNKNKIKRHKGYRILAIDGSELRLDKNKENKDIFLHRNHSPENKTNAEISLLYDVISHYVIDAQIGSIGVCEREYAKKNLAHFSSICDEKDIVIFDRGYPSRDMIATLTGMRCKYLMRLQAS
;
A
#
# COMPACT_ATOMS: atom_id res chain seq x y z
N MET A 1 20.67 -7.79 11.26
CA MET A 1 20.81 -7.94 9.78
C MET A 1 21.84 -8.98 9.36
N GLN A 2 23.13 -9.01 9.82
CA GLN A 2 24.06 -10.13 9.42
C GLN A 2 23.53 -11.47 9.94
N ILE A 3 23.13 -11.53 11.18
CA ILE A 3 22.52 -12.74 11.79
C ILE A 3 21.30 -13.22 11.00
N GLU A 4 20.42 -12.30 10.60
CA GLU A 4 19.23 -12.63 9.80
C GLU A 4 19.58 -13.13 8.39
N LEU A 5 20.67 -12.61 7.79
CA LEU A 5 21.17 -13.14 6.52
C LEU A 5 21.72 -14.55 6.70
N ASP A 6 22.52 -14.77 7.74
CA ASP A 6 23.10 -16.07 8.04
C ASP A 6 22.01 -17.11 8.33
N ASP A 7 20.98 -16.74 9.08
CA ASP A 7 19.80 -17.58 9.34
C ASP A 7 19.01 -17.88 8.06
N PHE A 8 18.84 -16.88 7.18
CA PHE A 8 18.17 -17.08 5.90
C PHE A 8 18.93 -18.05 5.00
N PHE A 9 20.24 -17.88 4.86
CA PHE A 9 21.07 -18.76 4.04
C PHE A 9 21.16 -20.19 4.63
N ALA A 10 21.15 -20.33 5.94
CA ALA A 10 21.21 -21.63 6.61
C ALA A 10 19.88 -22.40 6.57
N ASN A 11 18.75 -21.70 6.67
CA ASN A 11 17.45 -22.33 6.93
C ASN A 11 16.44 -22.22 5.78
N VAL A 12 16.64 -21.31 4.82
CA VAL A 12 15.68 -21.05 3.72
C VAL A 12 16.28 -21.45 2.37
N LEU A 13 17.55 -21.19 2.15
CA LEU A 13 18.29 -21.67 0.98
C LEU A 13 18.99 -22.98 1.33
N ASP A 14 18.97 -23.95 0.39
CA ASP A 14 19.57 -25.27 0.61
C ASP A 14 21.00 -25.21 1.13
N ALA A 15 21.32 -26.10 2.06
CA ALA A 15 22.60 -26.23 2.71
C ALA A 15 23.76 -26.44 1.72
N GLY A 16 24.47 -25.41 1.37
CA GLY A 16 25.56 -25.38 0.40
C GLY A 16 25.79 -23.99 -0.18
N THR A 17 24.91 -23.05 0.13
CA THR A 17 25.05 -21.66 -0.32
C THR A 17 25.75 -20.86 0.78
N ASP A 18 26.95 -20.36 0.50
CA ASP A 18 27.69 -19.51 1.44
C ASP A 18 26.90 -18.22 1.76
N SER A 19 26.82 -17.86 3.03
CA SER A 19 26.23 -16.60 3.46
C SER A 19 26.98 -15.42 2.86
N VAL A 20 26.25 -14.43 2.38
CA VAL A 20 26.85 -13.18 1.85
C VAL A 20 27.05 -12.17 2.96
N THR A 21 28.09 -11.33 2.82
CA THR A 21 28.29 -10.24 3.76
C THR A 21 27.19 -9.19 3.64
N LYS A 22 26.88 -8.50 4.74
CA LYS A 22 25.95 -7.37 4.79
C LYS A 22 26.24 -6.34 3.70
N GLN A 23 27.52 -6.02 3.46
CA GLN A 23 27.93 -5.07 2.41
C GLN A 23 27.61 -5.57 1.00
N ALA A 24 27.88 -6.85 0.72
CA ALA A 24 27.56 -7.46 -0.57
C ALA A 24 26.05 -7.47 -0.80
N PHE A 25 25.25 -7.82 0.21
CA PHE A 25 23.80 -7.77 0.15
C PHE A 25 23.28 -6.36 -0.16
N PHE A 26 23.74 -5.34 0.55
CA PHE A 26 23.32 -3.96 0.27
C PHE A 26 23.72 -3.46 -1.10
N LYS A 27 24.91 -3.85 -1.59
CA LYS A 27 25.36 -3.53 -2.95
C LYS A 27 24.47 -4.20 -4.00
N ALA A 28 24.16 -5.48 -3.84
CA ALA A 28 23.29 -6.22 -4.74
C ALA A 28 21.86 -5.65 -4.74
N ARG A 29 21.31 -5.32 -3.55
CA ARG A 29 19.97 -4.74 -3.40
C ARG A 29 19.79 -3.44 -4.18
N LYS A 30 20.81 -2.61 -4.32
CA LYS A 30 20.76 -1.36 -5.10
C LYS A 30 20.51 -1.58 -6.59
N ASN A 31 20.79 -2.78 -7.10
CA ASN A 31 20.58 -3.13 -8.50
C ASN A 31 19.14 -3.62 -8.78
N ILE A 32 18.35 -3.84 -7.73
CA ILE A 32 16.94 -4.24 -7.88
C ILE A 32 16.12 -2.98 -8.16
N LEU A 33 15.48 -2.94 -9.31
CA LEU A 33 14.59 -1.85 -9.67
C LEU A 33 13.35 -1.83 -8.75
N PRO A 34 12.86 -0.66 -8.35
CA PRO A 34 11.63 -0.55 -7.53
C PRO A 34 10.43 -1.27 -8.15
N ASP A 35 10.32 -1.27 -9.46
CA ASP A 35 9.24 -1.95 -10.19
C ASP A 35 9.20 -3.47 -9.95
N ALA A 36 10.35 -4.11 -9.66
CA ALA A 36 10.37 -5.53 -9.33
C ALA A 36 9.55 -5.85 -8.06
N PHE A 37 9.57 -4.96 -7.06
CA PHE A 37 8.74 -5.12 -5.85
C PHE A 37 7.26 -4.87 -6.13
N LYS A 38 6.96 -3.95 -7.03
CA LYS A 38 5.59 -3.68 -7.48
C LYS A 38 5.01 -4.87 -8.25
N GLU A 39 5.77 -5.41 -9.17
CA GLU A 39 5.42 -6.64 -9.91
C GLU A 39 5.18 -7.81 -8.95
N LEU A 40 6.09 -8.04 -8.01
CA LEU A 40 5.95 -9.10 -7.01
C LEU A 40 4.69 -8.92 -6.15
N PHE A 41 4.39 -7.68 -5.75
CA PHE A 41 3.16 -7.36 -5.03
C PHE A 41 1.92 -7.70 -5.86
N LEU A 42 1.86 -7.29 -7.12
CA LEU A 42 0.73 -7.55 -8.00
C LEU A 42 0.54 -9.06 -8.24
N MET A 43 1.62 -9.80 -8.51
CA MET A 43 1.58 -11.26 -8.66
C MET A 43 1.05 -11.94 -7.40
N THR A 44 1.53 -11.53 -6.22
CA THR A 44 1.09 -12.09 -4.93
C THR A 44 -0.38 -11.79 -4.66
N ARG A 45 -0.82 -10.56 -4.94
CA ARG A 45 -2.23 -10.16 -4.86
C ARG A 45 -3.11 -11.05 -5.73
N ASP A 46 -2.74 -11.21 -6.99
CA ASP A 46 -3.53 -11.99 -7.95
C ASP A 46 -3.57 -13.48 -7.57
N MET A 47 -2.50 -14.02 -7.01
CA MET A 47 -2.50 -15.38 -6.46
C MET A 47 -3.47 -15.55 -5.29
N VAL A 48 -3.60 -14.55 -4.42
CA VAL A 48 -4.55 -14.58 -3.28
C VAL A 48 -5.98 -14.48 -3.79
N LEU A 49 -6.24 -13.58 -4.74
CA LEU A 49 -7.56 -13.37 -5.34
C LEU A 49 -8.03 -14.63 -6.07
N ASN A 50 -7.16 -15.25 -6.88
CA ASN A 50 -7.50 -16.42 -7.70
C ASN A 50 -7.66 -17.73 -6.89
N LYS A 51 -7.01 -17.86 -5.72
CA LYS A 51 -7.09 -19.09 -4.90
C LYS A 51 -8.29 -19.13 -3.95
N ASN A 52 -9.29 -18.24 -4.10
CA ASN A 52 -10.44 -18.13 -3.21
C ASN A 52 -10.07 -18.10 -1.71
N LYS A 53 -8.89 -17.56 -1.38
CA LYS A 53 -8.41 -17.43 0.00
C LYS A 53 -9.01 -16.21 0.72
N ILE A 54 -9.88 -15.47 0.04
CA ILE A 54 -10.54 -14.30 0.60
C ILE A 54 -11.59 -14.74 1.62
N LYS A 55 -11.37 -14.33 2.86
CA LYS A 55 -12.35 -14.52 3.93
C LYS A 55 -13.46 -13.49 3.80
N ARG A 56 -14.70 -13.91 4.12
CA ARG A 56 -15.88 -13.03 4.06
C ARG A 56 -16.59 -13.06 5.41
N HIS A 57 -17.09 -11.90 5.83
CA HIS A 57 -17.95 -11.76 6.99
C HIS A 57 -19.40 -11.66 6.52
N LYS A 58 -20.27 -12.62 6.94
CA LYS A 58 -21.68 -12.69 6.48
C LYS A 58 -21.83 -12.58 4.95
N GLY A 59 -20.90 -13.18 4.21
CA GLY A 59 -20.90 -13.18 2.75
C GLY A 59 -20.28 -11.95 2.08
N TYR A 60 -19.85 -10.95 2.84
CA TYR A 60 -19.21 -9.72 2.33
C TYR A 60 -17.71 -9.71 2.58
N ARG A 61 -16.93 -9.21 1.61
CA ARG A 61 -15.53 -8.82 1.79
C ARG A 61 -15.50 -7.41 2.36
N ILE A 62 -14.81 -7.23 3.47
CA ILE A 62 -14.70 -5.93 4.14
C ILE A 62 -13.33 -5.33 3.86
N LEU A 63 -13.34 -4.21 3.20
CA LEU A 63 -12.16 -3.45 2.81
C LEU A 63 -12.12 -2.12 3.56
N ALA A 64 -10.93 -1.62 3.84
CA ALA A 64 -10.74 -0.28 4.38
C ALA A 64 -9.72 0.49 3.53
N ILE A 65 -9.96 1.78 3.33
CA ILE A 65 -8.96 2.69 2.79
C ILE A 65 -8.52 3.62 3.92
N ASP A 66 -7.21 3.71 4.07
CA ASP A 66 -6.60 4.64 5.03
C ASP A 66 -5.26 5.14 4.51
N GLY A 67 -4.89 6.35 4.95
CA GLY A 67 -3.63 6.99 4.64
C GLY A 67 -2.67 7.00 5.83
N SER A 68 -1.39 7.05 5.56
CA SER A 68 -0.35 7.17 6.58
C SER A 68 0.88 7.88 6.02
N GLU A 69 1.58 8.63 6.87
CA GLU A 69 2.84 9.24 6.51
C GLU A 69 4.01 8.30 6.79
N LEU A 70 4.87 8.11 5.78
CA LEU A 70 6.15 7.41 5.90
C LEU A 70 7.28 8.43 5.96
N ARG A 71 8.04 8.42 7.05
CA ARG A 71 9.25 9.22 7.19
C ARG A 71 10.37 8.63 6.34
N LEU A 72 10.95 9.45 5.46
CA LEU A 72 12.04 9.08 4.58
C LEU A 72 13.36 9.71 5.01
N ASP A 73 14.48 9.10 4.61
CA ASP A 73 15.80 9.68 4.80
C ASP A 73 15.95 10.99 4.05
N LYS A 74 16.63 11.96 4.67
CA LYS A 74 16.86 13.29 4.09
C LYS A 74 18.02 13.27 3.08
N ASN A 75 17.90 12.48 2.01
CA ASN A 75 18.82 12.54 0.88
C ASN A 75 18.28 13.44 -0.25
N LYS A 76 19.11 13.74 -1.24
CA LYS A 76 18.74 14.61 -2.36
C LYS A 76 17.58 14.03 -3.18
N GLU A 77 17.64 12.74 -3.48
CA GLU A 77 16.64 12.05 -4.30
C GLU A 77 15.26 12.08 -3.64
N ASN A 78 15.18 11.77 -2.34
CA ASN A 78 13.93 11.81 -1.59
C ASN A 78 13.38 13.24 -1.49
N LYS A 79 14.27 14.25 -1.34
CA LYS A 79 13.86 15.65 -1.30
C LYS A 79 13.28 16.10 -2.63
N ASP A 80 13.88 15.71 -3.74
CA ASP A 80 13.42 16.11 -5.08
C ASP A 80 12.02 15.54 -5.40
N ILE A 81 11.69 14.35 -4.88
CA ILE A 81 10.43 13.65 -5.13
C ILE A 81 9.35 13.98 -4.08
N PHE A 82 9.72 14.01 -2.80
CA PHE A 82 8.77 14.00 -1.69
C PHE A 82 8.79 15.29 -0.83
N LEU A 83 9.75 16.21 -1.04
CA LEU A 83 9.80 17.44 -0.27
C LEU A 83 8.69 18.40 -0.73
N HIS A 84 7.71 18.61 0.11
CA HIS A 84 6.72 19.67 -0.09
C HIS A 84 7.13 20.94 0.65
N ARG A 85 7.59 21.96 -0.10
CA ARG A 85 8.15 23.21 0.45
C ARG A 85 7.16 24.03 1.27
N ASN A 86 5.85 23.83 1.09
CA ASN A 86 4.84 24.72 1.65
C ASN A 86 4.16 24.20 2.93
N HIS A 87 4.43 22.98 3.41
CA HIS A 87 3.67 22.37 4.48
C HIS A 87 4.48 21.85 5.66
N SER A 88 5.81 21.99 5.67
CA SER A 88 6.60 21.58 6.82
C SER A 88 7.66 22.61 7.18
N PRO A 89 7.52 23.30 8.34
CA PRO A 89 8.53 24.21 8.86
C PRO A 89 9.86 23.49 9.21
N GLU A 90 9.85 22.16 9.33
CA GLU A 90 10.99 21.36 9.78
C GLU A 90 11.76 20.65 8.66
N ASN A 91 11.59 20.99 7.38
CA ASN A 91 12.29 20.31 6.28
C ASN A 91 12.14 18.76 6.35
N LYS A 92 10.96 18.26 6.70
CA LYS A 92 10.68 16.82 6.76
C LYS A 92 10.51 16.28 5.35
N THR A 93 11.16 15.16 5.06
CA THR A 93 10.96 14.40 3.83
C THR A 93 10.06 13.21 4.19
N ASN A 94 8.77 13.35 3.90
CA ASN A 94 7.78 12.30 4.15
C ASN A 94 7.08 11.93 2.86
N ALA A 95 6.72 10.67 2.73
CA ALA A 95 5.82 10.20 1.69
C ALA A 95 4.44 9.95 2.28
N GLU A 96 3.41 10.20 1.51
CA GLU A 96 2.04 9.73 1.79
C GLU A 96 1.89 8.32 1.25
N ILE A 97 1.35 7.41 2.07
CA ILE A 97 0.98 6.05 1.67
C ILE A 97 -0.54 5.94 1.83
N SER A 98 -1.22 5.44 0.82
CA SER A 98 -2.63 5.09 0.91
C SER A 98 -2.79 3.61 0.58
N LEU A 99 -3.48 2.87 1.44
CA LEU A 99 -3.68 1.43 1.32
C LEU A 99 -5.16 1.11 1.18
N LEU A 100 -5.48 0.22 0.25
CA LEU A 100 -6.74 -0.53 0.23
C LEU A 100 -6.47 -1.91 0.85
N TYR A 101 -7.07 -2.17 2.00
CA TYR A 101 -6.77 -3.31 2.85
C TYR A 101 -8.00 -4.21 3.07
N ASP A 102 -7.85 -5.52 2.87
CA ASP A 102 -8.86 -6.52 3.25
C ASP A 102 -8.75 -6.80 4.75
N VAL A 103 -9.74 -6.33 5.50
CA VAL A 103 -9.74 -6.34 6.97
C VAL A 103 -9.84 -7.76 7.53
N ILE A 104 -10.58 -8.65 6.85
CA ILE A 104 -10.83 -10.02 7.34
C ILE A 104 -9.73 -10.98 6.89
N SER A 105 -9.22 -10.80 5.69
CA SER A 105 -8.14 -11.65 5.16
C SER A 105 -6.75 -11.18 5.57
N HIS A 106 -6.63 -9.96 6.13
CA HIS A 106 -5.36 -9.32 6.51
C HIS A 106 -4.41 -9.18 5.33
N TYR A 107 -4.90 -8.63 4.22
CA TYR A 107 -4.15 -8.52 2.99
C TYR A 107 -4.28 -7.14 2.33
N VAL A 108 -3.18 -6.59 1.80
CA VAL A 108 -3.20 -5.35 1.01
C VAL A 108 -3.65 -5.66 -0.41
N ILE A 109 -4.70 -5.02 -0.87
CA ILE A 109 -5.26 -5.18 -2.22
C ILE A 109 -4.62 -4.20 -3.20
N ASP A 110 -4.42 -2.95 -2.77
CA ASP A 110 -3.72 -1.93 -3.55
C ASP A 110 -2.98 -0.96 -2.64
N ALA A 111 -1.91 -0.37 -3.14
CA ALA A 111 -1.07 0.56 -2.40
C ALA A 111 -0.63 1.71 -3.30
N GLN A 112 -0.77 2.92 -2.82
CA GLN A 112 -0.26 4.13 -3.47
C GLN A 112 0.77 4.79 -2.58
N ILE A 113 1.82 5.34 -3.17
CA ILE A 113 2.83 6.14 -2.49
C ILE A 113 3.10 7.40 -3.29
N GLY A 114 3.28 8.51 -2.61
CA GLY A 114 3.62 9.76 -3.26
C GLY A 114 3.88 10.90 -2.30
N SER A 115 3.86 12.12 -2.81
CA SER A 115 4.13 13.32 -2.03
C SER A 115 2.98 13.67 -1.08
N ILE A 116 3.30 14.10 0.15
CA ILE A 116 2.32 14.60 1.13
C ILE A 116 1.57 15.87 0.68
N GLY A 117 1.99 16.50 -0.40
CA GLY A 117 1.28 17.65 -0.99
C GLY A 117 0.05 17.28 -1.81
N VAL A 118 -0.15 16.00 -2.07
CA VAL A 118 -1.32 15.49 -2.75
C VAL A 118 -2.34 15.07 -1.69
N CYS A 119 -3.58 15.48 -1.86
CA CYS A 119 -4.65 15.14 -0.92
C CYS A 119 -4.82 13.62 -0.80
N GLU A 120 -4.93 13.10 0.41
CA GLU A 120 -5.17 11.68 0.72
C GLU A 120 -6.31 11.07 -0.12
N ARG A 121 -7.38 11.84 -0.36
CA ARG A 121 -8.50 11.42 -1.22
C ARG A 121 -8.11 11.13 -2.66
N GLU A 122 -7.08 11.80 -3.19
CA GLU A 122 -6.59 11.54 -4.55
C GLU A 122 -5.87 10.19 -4.64
N TYR A 123 -5.12 9.81 -3.60
CA TYR A 123 -4.53 8.48 -3.54
C TYR A 123 -5.60 7.40 -3.35
N ALA A 124 -6.61 7.66 -2.51
CA ALA A 124 -7.74 6.75 -2.36
C ALA A 124 -8.50 6.52 -3.67
N LYS A 125 -8.70 7.58 -4.49
CA LYS A 125 -9.31 7.44 -5.82
C LYS A 125 -8.46 6.58 -6.76
N LYS A 126 -7.12 6.65 -6.68
CA LYS A 126 -6.23 5.77 -7.45
C LYS A 126 -6.37 4.31 -7.00
N ASN A 127 -6.40 4.06 -5.68
CA ASN A 127 -6.67 2.71 -5.16
C ASN A 127 -8.02 2.19 -5.68
N LEU A 128 -9.08 3.01 -5.65
CA LEU A 128 -10.40 2.65 -6.14
C LEU A 128 -10.42 2.39 -7.65
N ALA A 129 -9.69 3.17 -8.44
CA ALA A 129 -9.58 2.96 -9.89
C ALA A 129 -8.96 1.60 -10.23
N HIS A 130 -7.87 1.22 -9.53
CA HIS A 130 -7.28 -0.13 -9.69
C HIS A 130 -8.22 -1.23 -9.19
N PHE A 131 -8.93 -0.98 -8.10
CA PHE A 131 -9.87 -1.92 -7.51
C PHE A 131 -11.12 -2.13 -8.37
N SER A 132 -11.53 -1.15 -9.16
CA SER A 132 -12.78 -1.16 -9.92
C SER A 132 -12.92 -2.37 -10.86
N SER A 133 -11.80 -2.88 -11.39
CA SER A 133 -11.76 -4.05 -12.28
C SER A 133 -11.98 -5.39 -11.57
N ILE A 134 -11.79 -5.43 -10.24
CA ILE A 134 -11.83 -6.67 -9.42
C ILE A 134 -12.88 -6.61 -8.31
N CYS A 135 -13.63 -5.51 -8.19
CA CYS A 135 -14.68 -5.36 -7.19
C CYS A 135 -15.99 -6.03 -7.61
N ASP A 136 -16.75 -6.49 -6.62
CA ASP A 136 -18.09 -7.05 -6.82
C ASP A 136 -19.12 -6.47 -5.83
N GLU A 137 -20.40 -6.83 -6.00
CA GLU A 137 -21.52 -6.36 -5.17
C GLU A 137 -21.45 -6.82 -3.70
N LYS A 138 -20.58 -7.78 -3.41
CA LYS A 138 -20.32 -8.29 -2.06
C LYS A 138 -19.13 -7.66 -1.40
N ASP A 139 -18.56 -6.64 -2.01
CA ASP A 139 -17.49 -5.84 -1.44
C ASP A 139 -18.06 -4.60 -0.73
N ILE A 140 -17.54 -4.31 0.46
CA ILE A 140 -17.88 -3.12 1.23
C ILE A 140 -16.56 -2.39 1.54
N VAL A 141 -16.42 -1.16 1.04
CA VAL A 141 -15.27 -0.31 1.31
C VAL A 141 -15.61 0.68 2.43
N ILE A 142 -14.82 0.69 3.48
CA ILE A 142 -14.98 1.54 4.66
C ILE A 142 -14.01 2.71 4.60
N PHE A 143 -14.49 3.90 4.90
CA PHE A 143 -13.72 5.14 4.93
C PHE A 143 -13.91 5.88 6.25
N ASP A 144 -12.85 6.51 6.74
CA ASP A 144 -12.95 7.42 7.89
C ASP A 144 -13.56 8.78 7.47
N ARG A 145 -13.78 9.62 8.48
CA ARG A 145 -14.41 10.96 8.39
C ARG A 145 -13.67 11.98 7.51
N GLY A 146 -12.41 11.72 7.14
CA GLY A 146 -11.62 12.58 6.25
C GLY A 146 -11.99 12.46 4.77
N TYR A 147 -12.67 11.37 4.37
CA TYR A 147 -12.93 11.04 2.97
C TYR A 147 -14.24 11.57 2.37
N PRO A 148 -15.32 11.81 3.11
CA PRO A 148 -16.57 12.26 2.51
C PRO A 148 -16.39 13.55 1.69
N SER A 149 -16.70 13.46 0.40
CA SER A 149 -16.74 14.58 -0.53
C SER A 149 -17.66 14.24 -1.71
N ARG A 150 -18.18 15.24 -2.39
CA ARG A 150 -19.04 15.03 -3.58
C ARG A 150 -18.35 14.17 -4.64
N ASP A 151 -17.06 14.42 -4.85
CA ASP A 151 -16.23 13.75 -5.85
C ASP A 151 -15.98 12.28 -5.47
N MET A 152 -15.69 12.00 -4.19
CA MET A 152 -15.53 10.63 -3.71
C MET A 152 -16.84 9.85 -3.79
N ILE A 153 -17.98 10.46 -3.43
CA ILE A 153 -19.30 9.82 -3.55
C ILE A 153 -19.60 9.52 -5.01
N ALA A 154 -19.34 10.46 -5.93
CA ALA A 154 -19.53 10.25 -7.36
C ALA A 154 -18.68 9.09 -7.88
N THR A 155 -17.41 9.02 -7.48
CA THR A 155 -16.51 7.90 -7.83
C THR A 155 -17.08 6.56 -7.37
N LEU A 156 -17.50 6.46 -6.10
CA LEU A 156 -18.02 5.23 -5.51
C LEU A 156 -19.39 4.82 -6.09
N THR A 157 -20.24 5.77 -6.42
CA THR A 157 -21.56 5.49 -7.01
C THR A 157 -21.43 4.83 -8.39
N GLY A 158 -20.33 5.10 -9.11
CA GLY A 158 -20.03 4.43 -10.39
C GLY A 158 -19.44 3.03 -10.26
N MET A 159 -19.13 2.58 -9.05
CA MET A 159 -18.53 1.26 -8.79
C MET A 159 -19.57 0.20 -8.45
N ARG A 160 -19.21 -1.08 -8.65
CA ARG A 160 -20.10 -2.22 -8.32
C ARG A 160 -20.13 -2.56 -6.83
N CYS A 161 -19.20 -2.02 -6.02
CA CYS A 161 -19.12 -2.28 -4.60
C CYS A 161 -20.02 -1.35 -3.76
N LYS A 162 -20.26 -1.74 -2.52
CA LYS A 162 -20.89 -0.90 -1.50
C LYS A 162 -19.83 -0.10 -0.75
N TYR A 163 -20.25 0.99 -0.10
CA TYR A 163 -19.34 1.78 0.73
C TYR A 163 -19.99 2.25 2.03
N LEU A 164 -19.17 2.45 3.04
CA LEU A 164 -19.55 3.01 4.33
C LEU A 164 -18.58 4.15 4.68
N MET A 165 -19.11 5.34 4.91
CA MET A 165 -18.33 6.51 5.31
C MET A 165 -18.76 6.99 6.69
N ARG A 166 -17.79 7.23 7.56
CA ARG A 166 -18.04 7.92 8.81
C ARG A 166 -18.20 9.43 8.52
N LEU A 167 -19.30 10.02 8.94
CA LEU A 167 -19.51 11.46 8.85
C LEU A 167 -19.00 12.16 10.11
N GLN A 168 -18.61 13.43 9.98
CA GLN A 168 -18.39 14.29 11.15
C GLN A 168 -19.75 14.61 11.78
N ALA A 169 -19.85 14.51 13.09
CA ALA A 169 -20.98 15.07 13.80
C ALA A 169 -20.94 16.60 13.63
N SER A 170 -22.05 17.18 13.20
CA SER A 170 -22.26 18.63 13.14
C SER A 170 -22.36 19.22 14.53
#